data_cf43761908aade20b1aea6ab6c47f138
#
_entry.id   cf43761908aade20b1aea6ab6c47f138
#
_cell.length_a   1.000
_cell.length_b   1.000
_cell.length_c   1.000
_cell.angle_alpha   90.00
_cell.angle_beta   90.00
_cell.angle_gamma   90.00
#
_symmetry.space_group_name_H-M   'P 1'
#
loop_
_entity.id
_entity.type
_entity.pdbx_description
1 polymer ?
#
loop_
_entity_poly.entity_id
_entity_poly.type
_entity_poly.pdbx_seq_one_letter_code
_entity_poly.pdbx_strand_id
1 'polypeptide(L)'
;MPGGRLTQQERRQIAQGVADGLAYAEIARSLDRPTSTITREVMRNGGPAAYRADLAHRATEQRAHRRKRATPRDPGTSPQAHGRDTEAVREYEEVFGTVFMQSGLPKMTARVLAALYTTDAGSLGASELAGRLQVSPATVSKAIAFLDSQGLIRRERDERRRERYVVDDDVLYQSTMASARATAHLGDVARQGVGVLGPGTPAAARLENIARFVDFISESIARAADQARAVLHTKPEPSSENAT
;
A
#
# COMPACT_ATOMS: atom_id res chain seq x y z
N MET A 1 6.79 4.04 -34.88
CA MET A 1 6.83 3.23 -33.64
C MET A 1 5.45 2.64 -33.40
N PRO A 2 5.19 1.34 -33.60
CA PRO A 2 3.86 0.76 -33.37
C PRO A 2 3.70 0.40 -31.86
N GLY A 3 3.34 1.38 -31.05
CA GLY A 3 3.12 1.19 -29.60
C GLY A 3 1.65 1.36 -29.15
N GLY A 4 0.70 1.45 -30.08
CA GLY A 4 -0.71 1.64 -29.81
C GLY A 4 -1.43 0.37 -29.34
N ARG A 5 -2.67 0.54 -28.80
CA ARG A 5 -3.57 -0.57 -28.46
C ARG A 5 -3.93 -1.36 -29.73
N LEU A 6 -4.14 -2.68 -29.57
CA LEU A 6 -4.65 -3.51 -30.66
C LEU A 6 -6.01 -3.01 -31.14
N THR A 7 -6.15 -2.88 -32.47
CA THR A 7 -7.40 -2.53 -33.14
C THR A 7 -8.33 -3.74 -33.22
N GLN A 8 -9.60 -3.51 -33.58
CA GLN A 8 -10.53 -4.61 -33.81
C GLN A 8 -10.07 -5.49 -34.98
N GLN A 9 -9.49 -4.89 -36.03
CA GLN A 9 -8.98 -5.63 -37.19
C GLN A 9 -7.81 -6.52 -36.84
N GLU A 10 -6.84 -6.02 -36.04
CA GLU A 10 -5.71 -6.83 -35.54
C GLU A 10 -6.22 -8.01 -34.70
N ARG A 11 -7.24 -7.81 -33.87
CA ARG A 11 -7.86 -8.89 -33.07
C ARG A 11 -8.52 -9.95 -33.93
N ARG A 12 -9.14 -9.57 -35.05
CA ARG A 12 -9.69 -10.54 -36.03
C ARG A 12 -8.57 -11.35 -36.68
N GLN A 13 -7.46 -10.73 -37.05
CA GLN A 13 -6.29 -11.42 -37.57
C GLN A 13 -5.65 -12.36 -36.54
N ILE A 14 -5.58 -11.95 -35.28
CA ILE A 14 -5.15 -12.83 -34.18
C ILE A 14 -6.11 -14.03 -34.06
N ALA A 15 -7.42 -13.83 -34.08
CA ALA A 15 -8.39 -14.90 -33.96
C ALA A 15 -8.28 -15.90 -35.14
N GLN A 16 -8.08 -15.40 -36.36
CA GLN A 16 -7.85 -16.22 -37.53
C GLN A 16 -6.56 -17.03 -37.40
N GLY A 17 -5.44 -16.39 -37.07
CA GLY A 17 -4.16 -17.09 -36.94
C GLY A 17 -4.19 -18.14 -35.83
N VAL A 18 -4.90 -17.89 -34.73
CA VAL A 18 -5.10 -18.88 -33.66
C VAL A 18 -5.96 -20.05 -34.13
N ALA A 19 -7.03 -19.80 -34.90
CA ALA A 19 -7.87 -20.84 -35.47
C ALA A 19 -7.12 -21.69 -36.51
N ASP A 20 -6.21 -21.08 -37.26
CA ASP A 20 -5.36 -21.75 -38.25
C ASP A 20 -4.15 -22.49 -37.61
N GLY A 21 -4.04 -22.44 -36.26
CA GLY A 21 -2.96 -23.11 -35.51
C GLY A 21 -1.60 -22.46 -35.62
N LEU A 22 -1.50 -21.20 -36.08
CA LEU A 22 -0.24 -20.49 -36.23
C LEU A 22 0.41 -20.22 -34.85
N ALA A 23 1.73 -20.27 -34.82
CA ALA A 23 2.46 -19.88 -33.62
C ALA A 23 2.30 -18.37 -33.33
N TYR A 24 2.22 -17.98 -32.05
CA TYR A 24 2.07 -16.56 -31.67
C TYR A 24 3.16 -15.65 -32.23
N ALA A 25 4.36 -16.19 -32.44
CA ALA A 25 5.44 -15.45 -33.10
C ALA A 25 5.20 -15.16 -34.58
N GLU A 26 4.47 -16.02 -35.29
CA GLU A 26 4.07 -15.83 -36.69
C GLU A 26 2.97 -14.79 -36.80
N ILE A 27 1.95 -14.90 -35.95
CA ILE A 27 0.87 -13.90 -35.84
C ILE A 27 1.47 -12.52 -35.46
N ALA A 28 2.43 -12.48 -34.57
CA ALA A 28 3.09 -11.25 -34.14
C ALA A 28 3.86 -10.60 -35.30
N ARG A 29 4.60 -11.38 -36.09
CA ARG A 29 5.32 -10.91 -37.28
C ARG A 29 4.37 -10.36 -38.37
N SER A 30 3.24 -11.02 -38.61
CA SER A 30 2.26 -10.56 -39.62
C SER A 30 1.56 -9.24 -39.24
N LEU A 31 1.54 -8.92 -37.93
CA LEU A 31 0.91 -7.70 -37.38
C LEU A 31 1.92 -6.59 -37.04
N ASP A 32 3.22 -6.83 -37.26
CA ASP A 32 4.30 -5.95 -36.80
C ASP A 32 4.16 -5.59 -35.32
N ARG A 33 3.92 -6.60 -34.47
CA ARG A 33 3.73 -6.46 -33.03
C ARG A 33 4.66 -7.41 -32.25
N PRO A 34 5.04 -7.04 -31.03
CA PRO A 34 5.80 -7.96 -30.15
C PRO A 34 5.00 -9.23 -29.86
N THR A 35 5.64 -10.39 -29.87
CA THR A 35 5.03 -11.69 -29.52
C THR A 35 4.36 -11.65 -28.13
N SER A 36 4.96 -10.95 -27.17
CA SER A 36 4.41 -10.77 -25.84
C SER A 36 3.05 -10.03 -25.83
N THR A 37 2.80 -9.18 -26.83
CA THR A 37 1.49 -8.49 -26.99
C THR A 37 0.42 -9.49 -27.40
N ILE A 38 0.72 -10.36 -28.36
CA ILE A 38 -0.21 -11.39 -28.85
C ILE A 38 -0.51 -12.40 -27.73
N THR A 39 0.54 -12.91 -27.09
CA THR A 39 0.40 -13.86 -25.97
C THR A 39 -0.48 -13.28 -24.85
N ARG A 40 -0.23 -12.04 -24.42
CA ARG A 40 -1.05 -11.38 -23.38
C ARG A 40 -2.47 -11.15 -23.81
N GLU A 41 -2.71 -10.79 -25.06
CA GLU A 41 -4.06 -10.57 -25.59
C GLU A 41 -4.87 -11.88 -25.60
N VAL A 42 -4.31 -12.96 -26.14
CA VAL A 42 -4.96 -14.27 -26.20
C VAL A 42 -5.21 -14.84 -24.79
N MET A 43 -4.19 -14.87 -23.93
CA MET A 43 -4.32 -15.42 -22.58
C MET A 43 -5.28 -14.63 -21.70
N ARG A 44 -5.34 -13.32 -21.86
CA ARG A 44 -6.28 -12.45 -21.10
C ARG A 44 -7.74 -12.62 -21.52
N ASN A 45 -7.99 -13.11 -22.71
CA ASN A 45 -9.34 -13.22 -23.30
C ASN A 45 -9.77 -14.68 -23.53
N GLY A 46 -9.35 -15.61 -22.63
CA GLY A 46 -9.84 -16.99 -22.58
C GLY A 46 -8.88 -18.05 -23.13
N GLY A 47 -7.66 -17.67 -23.51
CA GLY A 47 -6.69 -18.59 -24.09
C GLY A 47 -7.00 -18.98 -25.55
N PRO A 48 -6.14 -19.81 -26.19
CA PRO A 48 -6.27 -20.10 -27.62
C PRO A 48 -7.59 -20.78 -28.02
N ALA A 49 -8.12 -21.65 -27.16
CA ALA A 49 -9.35 -22.38 -27.44
C ALA A 49 -10.63 -21.53 -27.35
N ALA A 50 -10.61 -20.45 -26.60
CA ALA A 50 -11.78 -19.60 -26.34
C ALA A 50 -11.60 -18.15 -26.83
N TYR A 51 -10.53 -17.83 -27.53
CA TYR A 51 -10.26 -16.47 -27.99
C TYR A 51 -11.26 -16.04 -29.08
N ARG A 52 -12.00 -14.97 -28.84
CA ARG A 52 -12.95 -14.35 -29.79
C ARG A 52 -12.67 -12.85 -29.90
N ALA A 53 -12.33 -12.42 -31.12
CA ALA A 53 -11.93 -11.02 -31.41
C ALA A 53 -12.95 -9.98 -30.92
N ASP A 54 -14.27 -10.24 -31.14
CA ASP A 54 -15.34 -9.33 -30.79
C ASP A 54 -15.54 -9.22 -29.30
N LEU A 55 -15.39 -10.33 -28.55
CA LEU A 55 -15.45 -10.33 -27.09
C LEU A 55 -14.23 -9.63 -26.48
N ALA A 56 -13.02 -9.86 -27.03
CA ALA A 56 -11.80 -9.19 -26.63
C ALA A 56 -11.86 -7.67 -26.91
N HIS A 57 -12.48 -7.27 -28.02
CA HIS A 57 -12.68 -5.84 -28.35
C HIS A 57 -13.65 -5.18 -27.37
N ARG A 58 -14.84 -5.76 -27.17
CA ARG A 58 -15.84 -5.28 -26.19
C ARG A 58 -15.27 -5.21 -24.77
N ALA A 59 -14.53 -6.23 -24.35
CA ALA A 59 -13.87 -6.23 -23.06
C ALA A 59 -12.80 -5.11 -22.92
N THR A 60 -12.17 -4.75 -24.04
CA THR A 60 -11.22 -3.62 -24.06
C THR A 60 -11.95 -2.28 -24.04
N GLU A 61 -13.05 -2.13 -24.77
CA GLU A 61 -13.90 -0.94 -24.74
C GLU A 61 -14.54 -0.75 -23.36
N GLN A 62 -15.08 -1.82 -22.76
CA GLN A 62 -15.62 -1.76 -21.39
C GLN A 62 -14.56 -1.36 -20.36
N ARG A 63 -13.33 -1.86 -20.50
CA ARG A 63 -12.20 -1.46 -19.67
C ARG A 63 -11.78 -0.01 -19.94
N ALA A 64 -11.84 0.45 -21.19
CA ALA A 64 -11.59 1.85 -21.56
C ALA A 64 -12.73 2.77 -21.09
N HIS A 65 -13.99 2.34 -21.19
CA HIS A 65 -15.16 3.05 -20.62
C HIS A 65 -15.13 3.07 -19.08
N ARG A 66 -14.75 1.96 -18.42
CA ARG A 66 -14.51 1.95 -16.97
C ARG A 66 -13.34 2.87 -16.59
N ARG A 67 -12.31 2.92 -17.42
CA ARG A 67 -11.17 3.83 -17.22
C ARG A 67 -11.53 5.29 -17.55
N LYS A 68 -12.42 5.56 -18.54
CA LYS A 68 -12.98 6.90 -18.80
C LYS A 68 -14.04 7.31 -17.77
N ARG A 69 -14.79 6.37 -17.20
CA ARG A 69 -15.65 6.61 -16.02
C ARG A 69 -14.88 6.65 -14.71
N ALA A 70 -13.67 6.09 -14.69
CA ALA A 70 -12.59 6.29 -13.73
C ALA A 70 -11.54 7.28 -14.25
N THR A 71 -11.88 8.16 -15.22
CA THR A 71 -11.28 9.50 -15.17
C THR A 71 -11.58 10.01 -13.78
N PRO A 72 -10.63 10.65 -13.12
CA PRO A 72 -10.90 11.18 -11.80
C PRO A 72 -12.23 11.92 -11.94
N ARG A 73 -13.28 11.35 -11.43
CA ARG A 73 -14.24 12.11 -10.73
C ARG A 73 -13.34 12.90 -9.83
N ASP A 74 -13.11 14.14 -10.21
CA ASP A 74 -12.43 15.17 -9.45
C ASP A 74 -12.49 14.71 -8.01
N PRO A 75 -11.34 14.29 -7.40
CA PRO A 75 -11.41 13.67 -6.08
C PRO A 75 -12.30 14.61 -5.32
N GLY A 76 -13.60 14.20 -5.27
CA GLY A 76 -14.68 15.14 -5.13
C GLY A 76 -14.26 15.98 -3.99
N THR A 77 -14.07 17.22 -4.27
CA THR A 77 -13.74 18.26 -3.33
C THR A 77 -14.53 17.88 -2.10
N SER A 78 -13.89 17.10 -1.20
CA SER A 78 -14.45 16.94 0.13
C SER A 78 -14.67 18.37 0.50
N PRO A 79 -15.91 18.84 0.70
CA PRO A 79 -16.16 20.25 0.89
C PRO A 79 -15.10 20.67 1.86
N GLN A 80 -14.22 21.60 1.45
CA GLN A 80 -12.97 21.94 2.15
C GLN A 80 -13.34 22.16 3.61
N ALA A 81 -13.47 21.05 4.34
CA ALA A 81 -13.76 21.06 5.74
C ALA A 81 -12.56 21.81 6.30
N HIS A 82 -12.79 23.04 6.74
CA HIS A 82 -11.82 23.96 7.35
C HIS A 82 -11.07 24.94 6.43
N GLY A 83 -11.45 25.15 5.14
CA GLY A 83 -10.88 26.20 4.29
C GLY A 83 -9.38 26.10 4.03
N ARG A 84 -8.79 24.90 4.13
CA ARG A 84 -7.35 24.69 3.98
C ARG A 84 -6.93 24.75 2.51
N ASP A 85 -5.75 25.33 2.26
CA ASP A 85 -5.11 25.29 0.96
C ASP A 85 -4.72 23.85 0.59
N THR A 86 -5.28 23.36 -0.50
CA THR A 86 -5.05 21.99 -0.99
C THR A 86 -3.59 21.76 -1.37
N GLU A 87 -2.89 22.76 -1.88
CA GLU A 87 -1.49 22.65 -2.26
C GLU A 87 -0.60 22.57 -1.01
N ALA A 88 -0.85 23.42 -0.03
CA ALA A 88 -0.13 23.39 1.25
C ALA A 88 -0.30 22.04 1.96
N VAL A 89 -1.50 21.44 1.92
CA VAL A 89 -1.73 20.07 2.47
C VAL A 89 -0.92 19.04 1.70
N ARG A 90 -0.83 19.13 0.38
CA ARG A 90 -0.08 18.20 -0.45
C ARG A 90 1.43 18.30 -0.20
N GLU A 91 1.96 19.53 -0.11
CA GLU A 91 3.37 19.76 0.26
C GLU A 91 3.68 19.18 1.64
N TYR A 92 2.79 19.40 2.61
CA TYR A 92 2.94 18.81 3.95
C TYR A 92 2.94 17.28 3.92
N GLU A 93 2.08 16.65 3.12
CA GLU A 93 2.08 15.19 2.94
C GLU A 93 3.40 14.66 2.39
N GLU A 94 4.03 15.38 1.46
CA GLU A 94 5.33 15.00 0.91
C GLU A 94 6.44 15.09 1.97
N VAL A 95 6.45 16.16 2.77
CA VAL A 95 7.38 16.33 3.89
C VAL A 95 7.17 15.22 4.91
N PHE A 96 5.94 14.98 5.33
CA PHE A 96 5.59 13.96 6.32
C PHE A 96 5.91 12.54 5.83
N GLY A 97 5.64 12.25 4.55
CA GLY A 97 6.07 11.01 3.90
C GLY A 97 7.59 10.85 3.90
N THR A 98 8.36 11.94 3.73
CA THR A 98 9.82 11.90 3.79
C THR A 98 10.32 11.54 5.20
N VAL A 99 9.69 12.06 6.25
CA VAL A 99 10.02 11.70 7.64
C VAL A 99 9.78 10.20 7.88
N PHE A 100 8.65 9.66 7.41
CA PHE A 100 8.39 8.22 7.49
C PHE A 100 9.41 7.38 6.72
N MET A 101 9.88 7.84 5.55
CA MET A 101 10.96 7.14 4.83
C MET A 101 12.27 7.15 5.61
N GLN A 102 12.62 8.25 6.27
CA GLN A 102 13.80 8.34 7.14
C GLN A 102 13.69 7.40 8.35
N SER A 103 12.48 7.11 8.81
CA SER A 103 12.20 6.11 9.86
C SER A 103 12.20 4.66 9.32
N GLY A 104 12.58 4.43 8.06
CA GLY A 104 12.76 3.10 7.47
C GLY A 104 11.57 2.56 6.69
N LEU A 105 10.49 3.32 6.53
CA LEU A 105 9.35 2.85 5.72
C LEU A 105 9.64 2.94 4.21
N PRO A 106 9.24 1.94 3.40
CA PRO A 106 9.32 2.02 1.95
C PRO A 106 8.55 3.23 1.41
N LYS A 107 9.06 3.88 0.37
CA LYS A 107 8.54 5.14 -0.19
C LYS A 107 7.01 5.16 -0.37
N MET A 108 6.43 4.14 -0.97
CA MET A 108 4.99 4.12 -1.22
C MET A 108 4.18 3.91 0.06
N THR A 109 4.68 3.09 0.95
CA THR A 109 4.10 2.85 2.28
C THR A 109 4.06 4.14 3.11
N ALA A 110 5.17 4.89 3.12
CA ALA A 110 5.28 6.18 3.79
C ALA A 110 4.27 7.21 3.24
N ARG A 111 4.10 7.28 1.90
CA ARG A 111 3.12 8.17 1.26
C ARG A 111 1.67 7.79 1.58
N VAL A 112 1.36 6.49 1.61
CA VAL A 112 0.02 6.01 2.01
C VAL A 112 -0.27 6.37 3.46
N LEU A 113 0.70 6.17 4.34
CA LEU A 113 0.57 6.49 5.76
C LEU A 113 0.38 8.00 5.98
N ALA A 114 1.17 8.85 5.31
CA ALA A 114 1.02 10.30 5.36
C ALA A 114 -0.39 10.74 4.90
N ALA A 115 -0.91 10.18 3.80
CA ALA A 115 -2.24 10.49 3.30
C ALA A 115 -3.36 10.07 4.28
N LEU A 116 -3.16 8.99 5.03
CA LEU A 116 -4.10 8.55 6.07
C LEU A 116 -4.10 9.49 7.27
N TYR A 117 -2.93 9.95 7.71
CA TYR A 117 -2.81 10.90 8.83
C TYR A 117 -3.35 12.30 8.51
N THR A 118 -3.35 12.70 7.24
CA THR A 118 -3.76 14.05 6.81
C THR A 118 -5.21 14.13 6.32
N THR A 119 -5.96 13.03 6.39
CA THR A 119 -7.38 13.03 6.01
C THR A 119 -8.29 13.35 7.18
N ASP A 120 -9.21 14.31 7.00
CA ASP A 120 -10.23 14.64 8.00
C ASP A 120 -11.27 13.54 8.19
N ALA A 121 -11.44 12.69 7.17
CA ALA A 121 -12.39 11.59 7.23
C ALA A 121 -11.96 10.46 8.18
N GLY A 122 -10.76 10.53 8.78
CA GLY A 122 -10.21 9.50 9.67
C GLY A 122 -9.93 8.16 8.98
N SER A 123 -10.33 8.00 7.72
CA SER A 123 -10.13 6.77 6.95
C SER A 123 -10.18 7.00 5.45
N LEU A 124 -9.46 6.19 4.68
CA LEU A 124 -9.49 6.19 3.21
C LEU A 124 -9.65 4.77 2.67
N GLY A 125 -10.36 4.63 1.54
CA GLY A 125 -10.44 3.38 0.80
C GLY A 125 -9.32 3.27 -0.26
N ALA A 126 -9.10 2.05 -0.79
CA ALA A 126 -8.06 1.80 -1.80
C ALA A 126 -8.17 2.67 -3.06
N SER A 127 -9.38 2.93 -3.54
CA SER A 127 -9.62 3.79 -4.71
C SER A 127 -9.35 5.27 -4.43
N GLU A 128 -9.66 5.72 -3.22
CA GLU A 128 -9.39 7.10 -2.78
C GLU A 128 -7.89 7.33 -2.65
N LEU A 129 -7.16 6.39 -2.03
CA LEU A 129 -5.70 6.42 -1.94
C LEU A 129 -5.05 6.39 -3.33
N ALA A 130 -5.52 5.52 -4.24
CA ALA A 130 -4.99 5.44 -5.61
C ALA A 130 -5.20 6.75 -6.38
N GLY A 131 -6.37 7.39 -6.21
CA GLY A 131 -6.66 8.70 -6.80
C GLY A 131 -5.81 9.82 -6.20
N ARG A 132 -5.73 9.91 -4.86
CA ARG A 132 -4.97 10.95 -4.14
C ARG A 132 -3.47 10.88 -4.45
N LEU A 133 -2.90 9.68 -4.45
CA LEU A 133 -1.47 9.45 -4.67
C LEU A 133 -1.08 9.31 -6.15
N GLN A 134 -2.06 9.34 -7.08
CA GLN A 134 -1.87 9.17 -8.53
C GLN A 134 -1.12 7.88 -8.90
N VAL A 135 -1.47 6.76 -8.25
CA VAL A 135 -0.83 5.46 -8.44
C VAL A 135 -1.83 4.37 -8.80
N SER A 136 -1.34 3.19 -9.22
CA SER A 136 -2.21 2.05 -9.52
C SER A 136 -2.82 1.45 -8.24
N PRO A 137 -4.02 0.87 -8.29
CA PRO A 137 -4.61 0.14 -7.15
C PRO A 137 -3.73 -1.00 -6.64
N ALA A 138 -2.97 -1.65 -7.52
CA ALA A 138 -2.04 -2.72 -7.13
C ALA A 138 -0.89 -2.18 -6.27
N THR A 139 -0.42 -0.96 -6.54
CA THR A 139 0.62 -0.29 -5.75
C THR A 139 0.10 0.04 -4.35
N VAL A 140 -1.13 0.56 -4.26
CA VAL A 140 -1.79 0.83 -2.97
C VAL A 140 -1.95 -0.47 -2.17
N SER A 141 -2.47 -1.54 -2.80
CA SER A 141 -2.68 -2.83 -2.12
C SER A 141 -1.40 -3.40 -1.50
N LYS A 142 -0.24 -3.26 -2.18
CA LYS A 142 1.04 -3.68 -1.63
C LYS A 142 1.46 -2.86 -0.41
N ALA A 143 1.30 -1.54 -0.48
CA ALA A 143 1.62 -0.64 0.63
C ALA A 143 0.71 -0.91 1.84
N ILE A 144 -0.59 -1.10 1.61
CA ILE A 144 -1.57 -1.44 2.65
C ILE A 144 -1.24 -2.80 3.30
N ALA A 145 -0.91 -3.84 2.51
CA ALA A 145 -0.54 -5.13 3.06
C ALA A 145 0.69 -5.04 3.98
N PHE A 146 1.67 -4.21 3.61
CA PHE A 146 2.82 -3.93 4.45
C PHE A 146 2.42 -3.21 5.75
N LEU A 147 1.66 -2.10 5.67
CA LEU A 147 1.22 -1.34 6.84
C LEU A 147 0.39 -2.20 7.81
N ASP A 148 -0.49 -3.03 7.27
CA ASP A 148 -1.31 -3.97 8.03
C ASP A 148 -0.45 -5.02 8.76
N SER A 149 0.55 -5.59 8.07
CA SER A 149 1.49 -6.54 8.68
C SER A 149 2.34 -5.95 9.80
N GLN A 150 2.58 -4.63 9.76
CA GLN A 150 3.30 -3.89 10.80
C GLN A 150 2.38 -3.33 11.90
N GLY A 151 1.06 -3.56 11.80
CA GLY A 151 0.09 -3.00 12.74
C GLY A 151 0.00 -1.46 12.70
N LEU A 152 0.39 -0.84 11.59
CA LEU A 152 0.39 0.62 11.41
C LEU A 152 -0.93 1.17 10.87
N ILE A 153 -1.87 0.31 10.54
CA ILE A 153 -3.23 0.64 10.13
C ILE A 153 -4.19 -0.42 10.64
N ARG A 154 -5.47 -0.06 10.72
CA ARG A 154 -6.59 -0.98 10.96
C ARG A 154 -7.49 -1.02 9.75
N ARG A 155 -8.06 -2.19 9.45
CA ARG A 155 -9.08 -2.35 8.40
C ARG A 155 -10.45 -2.32 9.01
N GLU A 156 -11.31 -1.49 8.44
CA GLU A 156 -12.73 -1.41 8.81
C GLU A 156 -13.60 -1.56 7.57
N ARG A 157 -14.88 -1.78 7.75
CA ARG A 157 -15.88 -1.76 6.67
C ARG A 157 -16.83 -0.61 6.90
N ASP A 158 -17.03 0.18 5.85
CA ASP A 158 -18.06 1.24 5.88
C ASP A 158 -19.47 0.63 5.79
N GLU A 159 -20.50 1.47 5.94
CA GLU A 159 -21.92 1.09 5.86
C GLU A 159 -22.28 0.36 4.55
N ARG A 160 -21.52 0.62 3.47
CA ARG A 160 -21.66 -0.03 2.15
C ARG A 160 -20.76 -1.28 2.02
N ARG A 161 -20.22 -1.79 3.13
CA ARG A 161 -19.29 -2.94 3.21
C ARG A 161 -18.00 -2.77 2.41
N ARG A 162 -17.60 -1.53 2.09
CA ARG A 162 -16.32 -1.25 1.42
C ARG A 162 -15.22 -1.18 2.47
N GLU A 163 -14.06 -1.72 2.14
CA GLU A 163 -12.88 -1.71 3.00
C GLU A 163 -12.34 -0.28 3.13
N ARG A 164 -12.09 0.14 4.36
CA ARG A 164 -11.51 1.41 4.76
C ARG A 164 -10.26 1.14 5.59
N TYR A 165 -9.28 1.99 5.46
CA TYR A 165 -8.03 1.94 6.21
C TYR A 165 -7.99 3.12 7.15
N VAL A 166 -7.75 2.82 8.42
CA VAL A 166 -7.82 3.77 9.53
C VAL A 166 -6.47 3.87 10.19
N VAL A 167 -6.09 5.10 10.55
CA VAL A 167 -4.99 5.41 11.46
C VAL A 167 -5.57 6.24 12.59
N ASP A 168 -5.43 5.76 13.81
CA ASP A 168 -5.90 6.43 15.02
C ASP A 168 -4.88 6.28 16.15
N ASP A 169 -5.15 6.89 17.29
CA ASP A 169 -4.27 6.87 18.45
C ASP A 169 -4.04 5.44 18.97
N ASP A 170 -5.06 4.58 18.87
CA ASP A 170 -4.98 3.18 19.29
C ASP A 170 -4.03 2.38 18.39
N VAL A 171 -4.05 2.63 17.07
CA VAL A 171 -3.10 2.03 16.11
C VAL A 171 -1.67 2.39 16.45
N LEU A 172 -1.40 3.66 16.78
CA LEU A 172 -0.07 4.12 17.17
C LEU A 172 0.42 3.42 18.46
N TYR A 173 -0.43 3.34 19.46
CA TYR A 173 -0.12 2.61 20.69
C TYR A 173 0.14 1.12 20.42
N GLN A 174 -0.76 0.44 19.68
CA GLN A 174 -0.61 -0.99 19.38
C GLN A 174 0.65 -1.30 18.56
N SER A 175 1.00 -0.45 17.59
CA SER A 175 2.23 -0.62 16.80
C SER A 175 3.50 -0.46 17.66
N THR A 176 3.49 0.48 18.62
CA THR A 176 4.59 0.67 19.56
C THR A 176 4.74 -0.54 20.48
N MET A 177 3.63 -1.07 21.00
CA MET A 177 3.63 -2.28 21.81
C MET A 177 4.07 -3.53 21.02
N ALA A 178 3.71 -3.62 19.73
CA ALA A 178 4.18 -4.68 18.85
C ALA A 178 5.71 -4.61 18.64
N SER A 179 6.26 -3.39 18.48
CA SER A 179 7.71 -3.17 18.41
C SER A 179 8.44 -3.58 19.70
N ALA A 180 7.88 -3.24 20.86
CA ALA A 180 8.43 -3.67 22.16
C ALA A 180 8.48 -5.20 22.26
N ARG A 181 7.38 -5.88 21.90
CA ARG A 181 7.34 -7.36 21.89
C ARG A 181 8.34 -8.00 20.92
N ALA A 182 8.51 -7.42 19.72
CA ALA A 182 9.49 -7.90 18.75
C ALA A 182 10.92 -7.74 19.28
N THR A 183 11.21 -6.63 19.98
CA THR A 183 12.50 -6.39 20.62
C THR A 183 12.76 -7.37 21.77
N ALA A 184 11.75 -7.65 22.61
CA ALA A 184 11.85 -8.67 23.66
C ALA A 184 12.13 -10.07 23.10
N HIS A 185 11.46 -10.44 22.00
CA HIS A 185 11.68 -11.72 21.34
C HIS A 185 13.13 -11.90 20.85
N LEU A 186 13.78 -10.83 20.39
CA LEU A 186 15.21 -10.88 20.08
C LEU A 186 16.06 -11.24 21.30
N GLY A 187 15.70 -10.75 22.49
CA GLY A 187 16.33 -11.13 23.76
C GLY A 187 16.19 -12.61 24.09
N ASP A 188 14.97 -13.17 23.87
CA ASP A 188 14.70 -14.60 24.06
C ASP A 188 15.57 -15.47 23.15
N VAL A 189 15.65 -15.12 21.86
CA VAL A 189 16.49 -15.83 20.88
C VAL A 189 17.97 -15.74 21.25
N ALA A 190 18.43 -14.56 21.70
CA ALA A 190 19.81 -14.39 22.13
C ALA A 190 20.12 -15.29 23.35
N ARG A 191 19.24 -15.38 24.35
CA ARG A 191 19.40 -16.29 25.52
C ARG A 191 19.43 -17.76 25.10
N GLN A 192 18.61 -18.17 24.17
CA GLN A 192 18.67 -19.54 23.62
C GLN A 192 20.03 -19.81 22.99
N GLY A 193 20.58 -18.82 22.24
CA GLY A 193 21.90 -18.92 21.62
C GLY A 193 23.05 -19.11 22.62
N VAL A 194 22.95 -18.53 23.82
CA VAL A 194 23.93 -18.76 24.90
C VAL A 194 24.04 -20.23 25.26
N GLY A 195 22.90 -20.92 25.39
CA GLY A 195 22.88 -22.37 25.67
C GLY A 195 23.50 -23.22 24.53
N VAL A 196 23.27 -22.80 23.28
CA VAL A 196 23.79 -23.51 22.10
C VAL A 196 25.30 -23.32 21.93
N LEU A 197 25.80 -22.10 22.16
CA LEU A 197 27.22 -21.74 21.96
C LEU A 197 28.12 -22.09 23.14
N GLY A 198 27.54 -22.52 24.25
CA GLY A 198 28.22 -22.86 25.49
C GLY A 198 28.48 -21.63 26.38
N PRO A 199 27.99 -21.69 27.65
CA PRO A 199 28.20 -20.61 28.61
C PRO A 199 29.70 -20.39 28.84
N GLY A 200 30.11 -19.10 29.01
CA GLY A 200 31.49 -18.72 29.21
C GLY A 200 32.32 -18.53 27.95
N THR A 201 31.75 -18.79 26.74
CA THR A 201 32.44 -18.46 25.49
C THR A 201 32.31 -16.96 25.14
N PRO A 202 33.25 -16.39 24.38
CA PRO A 202 33.13 -14.99 23.93
C PRO A 202 31.88 -14.73 23.07
N ALA A 203 31.37 -15.75 22.39
CA ALA A 203 30.14 -15.66 21.61
C ALA A 203 28.91 -15.60 22.53
N ALA A 204 28.83 -16.45 23.53
CA ALA A 204 27.78 -16.45 24.55
C ALA A 204 27.74 -15.11 25.32
N ALA A 205 28.90 -14.59 25.72
CA ALA A 205 28.97 -13.31 26.40
C ALA A 205 28.42 -12.15 25.57
N ARG A 206 28.65 -12.16 24.24
CA ARG A 206 28.03 -11.15 23.34
C ARG A 206 26.52 -11.30 23.30
N LEU A 207 25.99 -12.51 23.23
CA LEU A 207 24.54 -12.75 23.20
C LEU A 207 23.88 -12.38 24.53
N GLU A 208 24.53 -12.64 25.68
CA GLU A 208 24.05 -12.18 26.99
C GLU A 208 23.97 -10.66 27.08
N ASN A 209 24.96 -9.96 26.51
CA ASN A 209 24.94 -8.50 26.46
C ASN A 209 23.81 -7.98 25.57
N ILE A 210 23.58 -8.59 24.40
CA ILE A 210 22.47 -8.26 23.52
C ILE A 210 21.15 -8.50 24.27
N ALA A 211 20.96 -9.67 24.87
CA ALA A 211 19.73 -10.00 25.60
C ALA A 211 19.40 -8.95 26.67
N ARG A 212 20.37 -8.63 27.55
CA ARG A 212 20.19 -7.61 28.59
C ARG A 212 19.84 -6.23 28.04
N PHE A 213 20.51 -5.83 26.95
CA PHE A 213 20.26 -4.54 26.31
C PHE A 213 18.84 -4.46 25.72
N VAL A 214 18.43 -5.48 24.94
CA VAL A 214 17.12 -5.44 24.30
C VAL A 214 15.96 -5.63 25.27
N ASP A 215 16.17 -6.36 26.39
CA ASP A 215 15.18 -6.46 27.46
C ASP A 215 14.93 -5.07 28.08
N PHE A 216 16.00 -4.35 28.44
CA PHE A 216 15.87 -3.00 28.97
C PHE A 216 15.16 -2.05 27.99
N ILE A 217 15.50 -2.12 26.70
CA ILE A 217 14.87 -1.30 25.65
C ILE A 217 13.39 -1.66 25.49
N SER A 218 13.05 -2.95 25.41
CA SER A 218 11.67 -3.40 25.23
C SER A 218 10.76 -2.98 26.38
N GLU A 219 11.22 -3.14 27.62
CA GLU A 219 10.49 -2.68 28.81
C GLU A 219 10.35 -1.16 28.85
N SER A 220 11.40 -0.43 28.45
CA SER A 220 11.36 1.04 28.39
C SER A 220 10.36 1.54 27.35
N ILE A 221 10.33 0.92 26.16
CA ILE A 221 9.34 1.24 25.12
C ILE A 221 7.92 0.96 25.63
N ALA A 222 7.67 -0.20 26.25
CA ALA A 222 6.36 -0.55 26.76
C ALA A 222 5.88 0.45 27.82
N ARG A 223 6.72 0.76 28.81
CA ARG A 223 6.39 1.76 29.85
C ARG A 223 6.13 3.15 29.24
N ALA A 224 6.96 3.58 28.30
CA ALA A 224 6.76 4.87 27.63
C ALA A 224 5.45 4.90 26.82
N ALA A 225 5.11 3.81 26.14
CA ALA A 225 3.88 3.69 25.39
C ALA A 225 2.63 3.77 26.30
N ASP A 226 2.66 3.08 27.45
CA ASP A 226 1.57 3.14 28.45
C ASP A 226 1.39 4.55 29.01
N GLN A 227 2.49 5.25 29.31
CA GLN A 227 2.43 6.64 29.76
C GLN A 227 1.93 7.59 28.66
N ALA A 228 2.42 7.42 27.40
CA ALA A 228 2.02 8.25 26.28
C ALA A 228 0.55 8.06 25.89
N ARG A 229 -0.03 6.87 26.13
CA ARG A 229 -1.44 6.60 25.89
C ARG A 229 -2.36 7.57 26.60
N ALA A 230 -2.03 7.95 27.82
CA ALA A 230 -2.79 8.95 28.58
C ALA A 230 -2.76 10.33 27.90
N VAL A 231 -1.63 10.69 27.27
CA VAL A 231 -1.45 11.96 26.54
C VAL A 231 -2.26 11.97 25.22
N LEU A 232 -2.28 10.85 24.49
CA LEU A 232 -3.01 10.73 23.23
C LEU A 232 -4.54 10.91 23.38
N HIS A 233 -5.09 10.54 24.53
CA HIS A 233 -6.52 10.68 24.82
C HIS A 233 -6.90 12.03 25.47
N THR A 234 -5.93 12.91 25.72
CA THR A 234 -6.21 14.24 26.24
C THR A 234 -6.64 15.14 25.09
N LYS A 235 -7.94 15.44 25.05
CA LYS A 235 -8.48 16.40 24.08
C LYS A 235 -7.83 17.77 24.36
N PRO A 236 -7.21 18.44 23.37
CA PRO A 236 -6.68 19.79 23.60
C PRO A 236 -7.87 20.68 24.01
N GLU A 237 -7.76 21.37 25.12
CA GLU A 237 -8.72 22.40 25.48
C GLU A 237 -8.75 23.45 24.37
N PRO A 238 -9.94 23.91 23.94
CA PRO A 238 -10.02 24.98 22.96
C PRO A 238 -9.33 26.20 23.58
N SER A 239 -8.27 26.67 22.90
CA SER A 239 -7.53 27.86 23.28
C SER A 239 -8.53 29.01 23.48
N SER A 240 -8.69 29.47 24.70
CA SER A 240 -9.48 30.63 25.10
C SER A 240 -8.74 31.93 24.73
N GLU A 241 -8.36 32.06 23.45
CA GLU A 241 -7.81 33.28 22.90
C GLU A 241 -8.77 33.85 21.86
N ASN A 242 -9.81 34.53 22.36
CA ASN A 242 -10.49 35.66 21.72
C ASN A 242 -11.60 36.19 22.65
N ALA A 243 -11.16 36.89 23.69
CA ALA A 243 -12.00 37.82 24.40
C ALA A 243 -11.13 39.02 24.82
N THR A 244 -10.92 39.94 23.85
CA THR A 244 -10.78 41.39 24.13
C THR A 244 -10.98 42.14 22.81
#